data_f28c106ad176eb832db23c1a4eb7c350
#
_entry.id   f28c106ad176eb832db23c1a4eb7c350
#
_cell.length_a   1.000
_cell.length_b   1.000
_cell.length_c   1.000
_cell.angle_alpha   90.00
_cell.angle_beta   90.00
_cell.angle_gamma   90.00
#
_symmetry.space_group_name_H-M   'P 1'
#
loop_
_entity.id
_entity.type
_entity.pdbx_description
1 polymer ?
#
loop_
_entity_poly.entity_id
_entity_poly.type
_entity_poly.pdbx_seq_one_letter_code
_entity_poly.pdbx_strand_id
1 'polypeptide(L)'
;MVKIVIDANVLISAAFGGIPLEAVSKAFSVGKVYLSPDAVSEVEETVHRLTPKLGDEKAKAMLELWRRFHSLCEMHKPSRTVVVCRDPKDDAYLSLCAEVMADFLVTGDKDLLVVDPAVTRGLPSGLKIITPRQFLELEH
;
A
#
# COMPACT_ATOMS: atom_id res chain seq x y z
N MET A 1 -12.05 -13.77 1.15
CA MET A 1 -10.75 -13.42 0.59
C MET A 1 -10.15 -12.26 1.39
N VAL A 2 -8.88 -12.34 1.68
CA VAL A 2 -8.17 -11.31 2.43
C VAL A 2 -8.12 -10.01 1.62
N LYS A 3 -8.38 -8.90 2.28
CA LYS A 3 -8.37 -7.56 1.66
C LYS A 3 -7.18 -6.77 2.20
N ILE A 4 -6.36 -6.27 1.31
CA ILE A 4 -5.07 -5.68 1.65
C ILE A 4 -4.95 -4.31 1.00
N VAL A 5 -4.51 -3.33 1.77
CA VAL A 5 -4.10 -2.02 1.27
C VAL A 5 -2.59 -1.91 1.43
N ILE A 6 -1.91 -1.46 0.40
CA ILE A 6 -0.46 -1.32 0.40
C ILE A 6 -0.09 0.15 0.19
N ASP A 7 0.77 0.66 1.06
CA ASP A 7 1.33 2.01 0.94
C ASP A 7 2.12 2.14 -0.37
N ALA A 8 1.95 3.27 -1.05
CA ALA A 8 2.66 3.56 -2.31
C ALA A 8 4.17 3.39 -2.19
N ASN A 9 4.76 3.77 -1.06
CA ASN A 9 6.20 3.63 -0.85
C ASN A 9 6.65 2.17 -0.81
N VAL A 10 5.80 1.25 -0.34
CA VAL A 10 6.10 -0.18 -0.39
C VAL A 10 6.07 -0.68 -1.83
N LEU A 11 5.07 -0.24 -2.62
CA LEU A 11 4.98 -0.61 -4.04
C LEU A 11 6.19 -0.11 -4.82
N ILE A 12 6.63 1.12 -4.56
CA ILE A 12 7.82 1.71 -5.20
C ILE A 12 9.08 0.92 -4.80
N SER A 13 9.23 0.64 -3.50
CA SER A 13 10.39 -0.12 -2.98
C SER A 13 10.45 -1.53 -3.57
N ALA A 14 9.31 -2.12 -3.90
CA ALA A 14 9.25 -3.44 -4.52
C ALA A 14 10.00 -3.49 -5.85
N ALA A 15 10.11 -2.38 -6.57
CA ALA A 15 10.85 -2.30 -7.82
C ALA A 15 12.35 -2.57 -7.64
N PHE A 16 12.87 -2.41 -6.43
CA PHE A 16 14.26 -2.67 -6.10
C PHE A 16 14.48 -4.08 -5.52
N GLY A 17 13.44 -4.91 -5.49
CA GLY A 17 13.53 -6.29 -5.01
C GLY A 17 13.46 -6.40 -3.49
N GLY A 18 13.91 -7.54 -2.97
CA GLY A 18 14.00 -7.78 -1.53
C GLY A 18 12.64 -7.96 -0.84
N ILE A 19 12.61 -7.64 0.44
CA ILE A 19 11.43 -7.83 1.29
C ILE A 19 10.20 -7.11 0.76
N PRO A 20 10.25 -5.86 0.30
CA PRO A 20 9.08 -5.22 -0.26
C PRO A 20 8.48 -5.97 -1.46
N LEU A 21 9.31 -6.46 -2.37
CA LEU A 21 8.84 -7.23 -3.53
C LEU A 21 8.21 -8.55 -3.09
N GLU A 22 8.81 -9.25 -2.15
CA GLU A 22 8.27 -10.50 -1.62
C GLU A 22 6.92 -10.28 -0.94
N ALA A 23 6.80 -9.20 -0.16
CA ALA A 23 5.55 -8.86 0.53
C ALA A 23 4.44 -8.51 -0.45
N VAL A 24 4.73 -7.70 -1.47
CA VAL A 24 3.75 -7.32 -2.49
C VAL A 24 3.31 -8.56 -3.28
N SER A 25 4.25 -9.41 -3.66
CA SER A 25 3.94 -10.65 -4.40
C SER A 25 3.05 -11.57 -3.57
N LYS A 26 3.34 -11.72 -2.27
CA LYS A 26 2.51 -12.50 -1.35
C LYS A 26 1.09 -11.91 -1.27
N ALA A 27 0.98 -10.59 -1.15
CA ALA A 27 -0.32 -9.92 -1.04
C ALA A 27 -1.22 -10.24 -2.24
N PHE A 28 -0.68 -10.17 -3.45
CA PHE A 28 -1.45 -10.52 -4.65
C PHE A 28 -1.80 -12.01 -4.72
N SER A 29 -1.00 -12.88 -4.11
CA SER A 29 -1.27 -14.32 -4.14
C SER A 29 -2.31 -14.75 -3.10
N VAL A 30 -2.41 -14.05 -1.96
CA VAL A 30 -3.30 -14.45 -0.86
C VAL A 30 -4.61 -13.68 -0.82
N GLY A 31 -4.71 -12.54 -1.50
CA GLY A 31 -5.90 -11.72 -1.39
C GLY A 31 -6.08 -10.72 -2.50
N LYS A 32 -6.98 -9.77 -2.26
CA LYS A 32 -7.21 -8.63 -3.14
C LYS A 32 -6.47 -7.42 -2.60
N VAL A 33 -5.77 -6.73 -3.48
CA VAL A 33 -5.06 -5.49 -3.15
C VAL A 33 -5.84 -4.31 -3.68
N TYR A 34 -6.11 -3.34 -2.83
CA TYR A 34 -6.87 -2.13 -3.14
C TYR A 34 -5.96 -0.93 -3.17
N LEU A 35 -6.17 -0.06 -4.14
CA LEU A 35 -5.52 1.25 -4.21
C LEU A 35 -6.57 2.32 -4.46
N SER A 36 -6.33 3.52 -3.89
CA SER A 36 -7.12 4.69 -4.23
C SER A 36 -6.50 5.41 -5.43
N PRO A 37 -7.28 6.25 -6.14
CA PRO A 37 -6.72 7.10 -7.18
C PRO A 37 -5.58 7.99 -6.68
N ASP A 38 -5.66 8.47 -5.44
CA ASP A 38 -4.60 9.30 -4.84
C ASP A 38 -3.30 8.52 -4.67
N ALA A 39 -3.39 7.26 -4.25
CA ALA A 39 -2.21 6.40 -4.12
C ALA A 39 -1.59 6.11 -5.49
N VAL A 40 -2.40 5.89 -6.51
CA VAL A 40 -1.91 5.71 -7.89
C VAL A 40 -1.15 6.94 -8.36
N SER A 41 -1.72 8.13 -8.14
CA SER A 41 -1.05 9.39 -8.51
C SER A 41 0.29 9.54 -7.79
N GLU A 42 0.34 9.21 -6.50
CA GLU A 42 1.56 9.25 -5.71
C GLU A 42 2.65 8.33 -6.27
N VAL A 43 2.29 7.09 -6.61
CA VAL A 43 3.22 6.14 -7.22
C VAL A 43 3.72 6.67 -8.56
N GLU A 44 2.82 7.13 -9.41
CA GLU A 44 3.17 7.61 -10.76
C GLU A 44 4.06 8.85 -10.72
N GLU A 45 3.79 9.79 -9.84
CA GLU A 45 4.64 10.96 -9.64
C GLU A 45 6.05 10.55 -9.17
N THR A 46 6.12 9.62 -8.23
CA THR A 46 7.39 9.15 -7.69
C THR A 46 8.19 8.39 -8.73
N VAL A 47 7.55 7.51 -9.48
CA VAL A 47 8.18 6.76 -10.58
C VAL A 47 8.71 7.73 -11.63
N HIS A 48 7.92 8.72 -12.02
CA HIS A 48 8.33 9.73 -12.99
C HIS A 48 9.56 10.52 -12.52
N ARG A 49 9.62 10.86 -11.24
CA ARG A 49 10.76 11.57 -10.65
C ARG A 49 12.02 10.71 -10.58
N LEU A 50 11.87 9.40 -10.33
CA LEU A 50 12.99 8.49 -10.14
C LEU A 50 13.58 7.96 -11.46
N THR A 51 12.77 7.76 -12.49
CA THR A 51 13.21 7.12 -13.74
C THR A 51 14.42 7.80 -14.39
N PRO A 52 14.53 9.15 -14.45
CA PRO A 52 15.72 9.79 -15.02
C PRO A 52 17.01 9.48 -14.26
N LYS A 53 16.90 9.06 -13.01
CA LYS A 53 18.06 8.79 -12.12
C LYS A 53 18.52 7.33 -12.16
N LEU A 54 17.71 6.44 -12.73
CA LEU A 54 17.91 4.99 -12.65
C LEU A 54 18.66 4.41 -13.86
N GLY A 55 18.72 5.13 -14.97
CA GLY A 55 19.17 4.57 -16.24
C GLY A 55 18.06 3.77 -16.92
N ASP A 56 18.22 3.52 -18.22
CA ASP A 56 17.14 3.01 -19.08
C ASP A 56 16.60 1.65 -18.66
N GLU A 57 17.49 0.70 -18.33
CA GLU A 57 17.05 -0.66 -17.97
C GLU A 57 16.25 -0.69 -16.67
N LYS A 58 16.74 -0.02 -15.63
CA LYS A 58 16.06 0.03 -14.33
C LYS A 58 14.75 0.80 -14.41
N ALA A 59 14.75 1.90 -15.15
CA ALA A 59 13.55 2.70 -15.38
C ALA A 59 12.47 1.87 -16.06
N LYS A 60 12.84 1.13 -17.11
CA LYS A 60 11.92 0.26 -17.84
C LYS A 60 11.37 -0.84 -16.94
N ALA A 61 12.24 -1.48 -16.16
CA ALA A 61 11.83 -2.53 -15.22
C ALA A 61 10.86 -2.00 -14.17
N MET A 62 11.10 -0.82 -13.62
CA MET A 62 10.22 -0.18 -12.66
C MET A 62 8.84 0.11 -13.25
N LEU A 63 8.80 0.66 -14.47
CA LEU A 63 7.54 0.95 -15.15
C LEU A 63 6.75 -0.30 -15.47
N GLU A 64 7.41 -1.37 -15.92
CA GLU A 64 6.76 -2.64 -16.22
C GLU A 64 6.17 -3.27 -14.96
N LEU A 65 6.91 -3.25 -13.86
CA LEU A 65 6.44 -3.77 -12.57
C LEU A 65 5.24 -2.98 -12.05
N TRP A 66 5.31 -1.64 -12.13
CA TRP A 66 4.20 -0.78 -11.72
C TRP A 66 2.95 -1.06 -12.55
N ARG A 67 3.08 -1.18 -13.86
CA ARG A 67 1.94 -1.51 -14.73
C ARG A 67 1.29 -2.82 -14.32
N ARG A 68 2.10 -3.83 -14.01
CA ARG A 68 1.60 -5.13 -13.56
C ARG A 68 0.85 -5.00 -12.23
N PHE A 69 1.43 -4.35 -11.25
CA PHE A 69 0.76 -4.13 -9.97
C PHE A 69 -0.55 -3.35 -10.14
N HIS A 70 -0.52 -2.28 -10.91
CA HIS A 70 -1.69 -1.45 -11.15
C HIS A 70 -2.82 -2.27 -11.80
N SER A 71 -2.49 -3.12 -12.78
CA SER A 71 -3.49 -3.95 -13.45
C SER A 71 -4.11 -5.00 -12.55
N LEU A 72 -3.40 -5.42 -11.49
CA LEU A 72 -3.87 -6.44 -10.55
C LEU A 72 -4.62 -5.84 -9.35
N CYS A 73 -4.46 -4.56 -9.09
CA CYS A 73 -5.14 -3.89 -7.97
C CYS A 73 -6.59 -3.57 -8.32
N GLU A 74 -7.44 -3.57 -7.30
CA GLU A 74 -8.78 -3.01 -7.41
C GLU A 74 -8.75 -1.54 -6.99
N MET A 75 -9.31 -0.68 -7.83
CA MET A 75 -9.37 0.74 -7.56
C MET A 75 -10.62 1.07 -6.76
N HIS A 76 -10.45 1.85 -5.71
CA HIS A 76 -11.57 2.29 -4.89
C HIS A 76 -11.30 3.68 -4.33
N LYS A 77 -12.25 4.59 -4.53
CA LYS A 77 -12.18 5.94 -3.96
C LYS A 77 -12.97 5.98 -2.67
N PRO A 78 -12.35 6.28 -1.52
CA PRO A 78 -13.08 6.37 -0.26
C PRO A 78 -14.14 7.47 -0.30
N SER A 79 -15.34 7.19 0.21
CA SER A 79 -16.44 8.15 0.31
C SER A 79 -16.39 8.97 1.61
N ARG A 80 -15.65 8.48 2.62
CA ARG A 80 -15.50 9.13 3.92
C ARG A 80 -14.02 9.29 4.25
N THR A 81 -13.71 10.30 5.05
CA THR A 81 -12.35 10.56 5.50
C THR A 81 -12.20 10.20 6.97
N VAL A 82 -11.21 9.37 7.27
CA VAL A 82 -10.75 9.11 8.63
C VAL A 82 -9.64 10.12 8.91
N VAL A 83 -9.77 10.90 9.97
CA VAL A 83 -8.80 11.96 10.30
C VAL A 83 -8.13 11.61 11.63
N VAL A 84 -6.89 11.10 11.57
CA VAL A 84 -6.13 10.62 12.72
C VAL A 84 -4.70 11.10 12.67
N CYS A 85 -4.08 11.11 11.48
CA CYS A 85 -2.67 11.39 11.30
C CYS A 85 -2.40 12.84 10.99
N ARG A 86 -1.15 13.26 11.18
CA ARG A 86 -0.71 14.62 10.86
C ARG A 86 -0.70 14.88 9.36
N ASP A 87 -0.35 13.85 8.58
CA ASP A 87 -0.30 13.94 7.12
C ASP A 87 -1.61 13.44 6.52
N PRO A 88 -2.31 14.26 5.71
CA PRO A 88 -3.54 13.83 5.03
C PRO A 88 -3.36 12.61 4.12
N LYS A 89 -2.16 12.38 3.59
CA LYS A 89 -1.87 11.19 2.78
C LYS A 89 -2.02 9.90 3.60
N ASP A 90 -1.60 9.93 4.86
CA ASP A 90 -1.73 8.80 5.77
C ASP A 90 -3.20 8.53 6.09
N ASP A 91 -3.97 9.58 6.32
CA ASP A 91 -5.42 9.46 6.52
C ASP A 91 -6.13 8.88 5.30
N ALA A 92 -5.63 9.16 4.10
CA ALA A 92 -6.20 8.59 2.88
C ALA A 92 -6.07 7.05 2.85
N TYR A 93 -4.95 6.49 3.31
CA TYR A 93 -4.80 5.04 3.44
C TYR A 93 -5.75 4.45 4.46
N LEU A 94 -5.90 5.10 5.61
CA LEU A 94 -6.83 4.67 6.66
C LEU A 94 -8.26 4.74 6.17
N SER A 95 -8.62 5.78 5.43
CA SER A 95 -9.95 5.94 4.84
C SER A 95 -10.26 4.81 3.86
N LEU A 96 -9.29 4.42 3.04
CA LEU A 96 -9.46 3.30 2.13
C LEU A 96 -9.65 1.98 2.91
N CYS A 97 -8.85 1.76 3.95
CA CYS A 97 -9.01 0.58 4.81
C CYS A 97 -10.40 0.49 5.42
N ALA A 98 -10.94 1.61 5.88
CA ALA A 98 -12.30 1.65 6.44
C ALA A 98 -13.34 1.33 5.38
N GLU A 99 -13.20 1.90 4.19
CA GLU A 99 -14.16 1.75 3.10
C GLU A 99 -14.26 0.32 2.60
N VAL A 100 -13.12 -0.33 2.38
CA VAL A 100 -13.09 -1.70 1.85
C VAL A 100 -13.14 -2.76 2.94
N MET A 101 -13.12 -2.38 4.20
CA MET A 101 -13.02 -3.30 5.34
C MET A 101 -11.76 -4.15 5.24
N ALA A 102 -10.62 -3.49 5.10
CA ALA A 102 -9.35 -4.15 4.91
C ALA A 102 -8.95 -5.00 6.12
N ASP A 103 -8.30 -6.12 5.85
CA ASP A 103 -7.69 -6.97 6.88
C ASP A 103 -6.29 -6.50 7.23
N PHE A 104 -5.56 -5.95 6.24
CA PHE A 104 -4.18 -5.49 6.41
C PHE A 104 -3.93 -4.17 5.71
N LEU A 105 -3.15 -3.32 6.36
CA LEU A 105 -2.46 -2.19 5.74
C LEU A 105 -0.96 -2.45 5.87
N VAL A 106 -0.30 -2.65 4.74
CA VAL A 106 1.14 -2.91 4.69
C VAL A 106 1.87 -1.60 4.42
N THR A 107 2.66 -1.16 5.37
CA THR A 107 3.34 0.14 5.33
C THR A 107 4.66 0.11 6.09
N GLY A 108 5.59 0.98 5.72
CA GLY A 108 6.79 1.26 6.48
C GLY A 108 6.74 2.59 7.21
N ASP A 109 5.64 3.33 7.08
CA ASP A 109 5.49 4.66 7.69
C ASP A 109 5.22 4.54 9.18
N LYS A 110 6.09 5.14 9.99
CA LYS A 110 5.98 5.09 11.45
C LYS A 110 4.71 5.74 11.97
N ASP A 111 4.23 6.80 11.31
CA ASP A 111 3.01 7.48 11.72
C ASP A 111 1.77 6.60 11.53
N LEU A 112 1.77 5.72 10.53
CA LEU A 112 0.71 4.74 10.33
C LEU A 112 0.86 3.56 11.29
N LEU A 113 2.08 3.08 11.50
CA LEU A 113 2.34 1.90 12.33
C LEU A 113 1.97 2.09 13.80
N VAL A 114 1.92 3.33 14.31
CA VAL A 114 1.51 3.62 15.68
C VAL A 114 0.00 3.76 15.86
N VAL A 115 -0.77 3.77 14.77
CA VAL A 115 -2.24 3.81 14.86
C VAL A 115 -2.75 2.46 15.36
N ASP A 116 -3.60 2.50 16.39
CA ASP A 116 -4.24 1.30 16.92
C ASP A 116 -5.68 1.23 16.38
N PRO A 117 -5.96 0.30 15.44
CA PRO A 117 -7.31 0.18 14.87
C PRO A 117 -8.39 -0.18 15.89
N ALA A 118 -8.01 -0.87 16.97
CA ALA A 118 -8.98 -1.29 17.99
C ALA A 118 -9.60 -0.12 18.73
N VAL A 119 -8.87 1.01 18.85
CA VAL A 119 -9.33 2.21 19.56
C VAL A 119 -9.55 3.41 18.65
N THR A 120 -9.28 3.28 17.36
CA THR A 120 -9.47 4.36 16.40
C THR A 120 -10.86 4.27 15.78
N ARG A 121 -11.64 5.32 16.00
CA ARG A 121 -13.00 5.40 15.47
C ARG A 121 -13.00 5.38 13.95
N GLY A 122 -13.85 4.55 13.37
CA GLY A 122 -14.02 4.42 11.94
C GLY A 122 -13.20 3.33 11.28
N LEU A 123 -12.20 2.79 11.97
CA LEU A 123 -11.39 1.69 11.42
C LEU A 123 -11.96 0.32 11.79
N PRO A 124 -11.82 -0.68 10.91
CA PRO A 124 -12.17 -2.06 11.27
C PRO A 124 -11.33 -2.51 12.48
N SER A 125 -11.97 -3.08 13.51
CA SER A 125 -11.27 -3.51 14.72
C SER A 125 -10.28 -4.64 14.46
N GLY A 126 -10.51 -5.42 13.41
CA GLY A 126 -9.62 -6.52 13.01
C GLY A 126 -8.51 -6.11 12.04
N LEU A 127 -8.45 -4.84 11.63
CA LEU A 127 -7.39 -4.34 10.76
C LEU A 127 -6.03 -4.47 11.45
N LYS A 128 -5.05 -4.97 10.72
CA LYS A 128 -3.65 -5.01 11.18
C LYS A 128 -2.81 -4.08 10.32
N ILE A 129 -2.17 -3.10 10.94
CA ILE A 129 -1.26 -2.17 10.27
C ILE A 129 0.15 -2.68 10.57
N ILE A 130 0.82 -3.20 9.55
CA ILE A 130 2.07 -3.94 9.71
C ILE A 130 3.08 -3.62 8.61
N THR A 131 4.35 -3.90 8.90
CA THR A 131 5.44 -3.73 7.94
C THR A 131 5.44 -4.85 6.91
N PRO A 132 6.13 -4.65 5.76
CA PRO A 132 6.32 -5.73 4.79
C PRO A 132 6.92 -6.99 5.41
N ARG A 133 7.92 -6.84 6.28
CA ARG A 133 8.54 -7.98 6.97
C ARG A 133 7.52 -8.72 7.84
N GLN A 134 6.75 -8.00 8.63
CA GLN A 134 5.72 -8.60 9.48
C GLN A 134 4.67 -9.33 8.67
N PHE A 135 4.30 -8.75 7.52
CA PHE A 135 3.34 -9.38 6.62
C PHE A 135 3.86 -10.73 6.09
N LEU A 136 5.15 -10.78 5.73
CA LEU A 136 5.78 -12.03 5.28
C LEU A 136 5.82 -13.10 6.37
N GLU A 137 5.95 -12.70 7.63
CA GLU A 137 6.01 -13.63 8.76
C GLU A 137 4.65 -14.23 9.15
N LEU A 138 3.56 -13.67 8.63
CA LEU A 138 2.23 -14.21 8.90
C LEU A 138 2.01 -15.52 8.15
N GLU A 139 1.35 -16.46 8.81
CA GLU A 139 0.88 -17.68 8.18
C GLU A 139 -0.52 -17.47 7.62
N HIS A 140 -0.73 -17.96 6.41
CA HIS A 140 -2.02 -17.87 5.73
C HIS A 140 -2.51 -19.22 5.26
#